data_d854599cbd4af2deff790862ddbf5ba6
#
_entry.id   d854599cbd4af2deff790862ddbf5ba6
#
_cell.length_a   1.000
_cell.length_b   1.000
_cell.length_c   1.000
_cell.angle_alpha   90.00
_cell.angle_beta   90.00
_cell.angle_gamma   90.00
#
_symmetry.space_group_name_H-M   'P 1'
#
loop_
_entity.id
_entity.type
_entity.pdbx_description
1 polymer ?
#
loop_
_entity_poly.entity_id
_entity_poly.type
_entity_poly.pdbx_seq_one_letter_code
_entity_poly.pdbx_strand_id
1 'polypeptide(L)'
;MMNLMNITDLTVEEIDELIAVAEDIIANPTKYQDACRHKLLATLFFEPSTRTRLSFESAMHRLGGSVVGFSEAGSSSSAKGESLSDTVQTVGCYADIIAMRHPKEGAPVVAARRAGVPIINAGDGAHNHPTQTLTDLLTIWRSKKRFNDLTIGLCGDLKFGRTVHSLVGAMARYTGIKFVFIAPEELRFPRYIIEDELESRGIEYKEVATMEEVMPELDVLYMTRVQKERFFNEADYIRLKDTYILTPDKLEPAKKDMIVMHPLPRVNEIAVSVDDDPRAAYFPQAKNGMFIRMALILKMLEVNV
;
A
#
# COMPACT_ATOMS: atom_id res chain seq x y z
N MET A 1 14.26 -3.66 18.70
CA MET A 1 12.97 -2.98 18.39
C MET A 1 12.94 -2.70 16.89
N MET A 2 12.01 -3.28 16.17
CA MET A 2 11.85 -3.14 14.73
C MET A 2 10.96 -1.92 14.42
N ASN A 3 11.32 -1.15 13.38
CA ASN A 3 10.47 -0.11 12.80
C ASN A 3 10.26 -0.44 11.33
N LEU A 4 9.11 -0.08 10.76
CA LEU A 4 8.84 -0.24 9.33
C LEU A 4 8.68 1.12 8.67
N MET A 5 9.71 1.60 8.00
CA MET A 5 9.73 2.89 7.29
C MET A 5 9.51 2.71 5.79
N ASN A 6 10.12 1.67 5.20
CA ASN A 6 10.05 1.32 3.80
C ASN A 6 9.80 -0.19 3.65
N ILE A 7 9.29 -0.63 2.50
CA ILE A 7 9.14 -2.06 2.20
C ILE A 7 10.51 -2.78 2.14
N THR A 8 11.56 -2.07 1.80
CA THR A 8 12.95 -2.59 1.78
C THR A 8 13.55 -2.83 3.15
N ASP A 9 12.91 -2.38 4.23
CA ASP A 9 13.29 -2.72 5.60
C ASP A 9 13.00 -4.20 5.93
N LEU A 10 12.17 -4.84 5.11
CA LEU A 10 11.85 -6.26 5.19
C LEU A 10 12.63 -7.05 4.13
N THR A 11 13.18 -8.19 4.49
CA THR A 11 13.69 -9.16 3.50
C THR A 11 12.54 -9.84 2.76
N VAL A 12 12.84 -10.57 1.68
CA VAL A 12 11.80 -11.35 0.95
C VAL A 12 11.22 -12.41 1.87
N GLU A 13 12.08 -13.09 2.63
CA GLU A 13 11.70 -14.12 3.60
C GLU A 13 10.77 -13.55 4.68
N GLU A 14 11.04 -12.36 5.19
CA GLU A 14 10.18 -11.69 6.17
C GLU A 14 8.82 -11.28 5.59
N ILE A 15 8.77 -10.90 4.32
CA ILE A 15 7.51 -10.64 3.60
C ILE A 15 6.71 -11.95 3.45
N ASP A 16 7.37 -13.04 3.05
CA ASP A 16 6.73 -14.34 2.88
C ASP A 16 6.21 -14.88 4.22
N GLU A 17 6.96 -14.70 5.32
CA GLU A 17 6.49 -15.00 6.69
C GLU A 17 5.24 -14.19 7.07
N LEU A 18 5.24 -12.88 6.81
CA LEU A 18 4.08 -12.03 7.10
C LEU A 18 2.84 -12.48 6.31
N ILE A 19 3.03 -12.88 5.05
CA ILE A 19 1.95 -13.40 4.21
C ILE A 19 1.44 -14.73 4.76
N ALA A 20 2.33 -15.65 5.17
CA ALA A 20 1.95 -16.92 5.77
C ALA A 20 1.14 -16.72 7.07
N VAL A 21 1.58 -15.79 7.94
CA VAL A 21 0.84 -15.43 9.15
C VAL A 21 -0.52 -14.81 8.81
N ALA A 22 -0.59 -13.93 7.81
CA ALA A 22 -1.85 -13.33 7.38
C ALA A 22 -2.83 -14.38 6.83
N GLU A 23 -2.36 -15.39 6.08
CA GLU A 23 -3.17 -16.51 5.61
C GLU A 23 -3.66 -17.38 6.78
N ASP A 24 -2.80 -17.63 7.80
CA ASP A 24 -3.23 -18.37 9.01
C ASP A 24 -4.28 -17.58 9.82
N ILE A 25 -4.13 -16.26 9.96
CA ILE A 25 -5.14 -15.38 10.59
C ILE A 25 -6.49 -15.49 9.86
N ILE A 26 -6.47 -15.52 8.53
CA ILE A 26 -7.68 -15.63 7.70
C ILE A 26 -8.35 -16.98 7.90
N ALA A 27 -7.55 -18.05 7.96
CA ALA A 27 -8.05 -19.43 8.13
C ALA A 27 -8.52 -19.71 9.56
N ASN A 28 -7.84 -19.15 10.56
CA ASN A 28 -8.01 -19.46 11.98
C ASN A 28 -8.22 -18.18 12.83
N PRO A 29 -9.24 -17.35 12.57
CA PRO A 29 -9.37 -16.02 13.19
C PRO A 29 -9.52 -16.07 14.73
N THR A 30 -10.12 -17.12 15.28
CA THR A 30 -10.31 -17.28 16.73
C THR A 30 -8.99 -17.56 17.47
N LYS A 31 -7.99 -18.14 16.81
CA LYS A 31 -6.65 -18.36 17.35
C LYS A 31 -5.97 -17.04 17.74
N TYR A 32 -6.28 -15.96 17.04
CA TYR A 32 -5.61 -14.65 17.17
C TYR A 32 -6.40 -13.61 17.95
N GLN A 33 -7.65 -13.88 18.32
CA GLN A 33 -8.58 -12.88 18.88
C GLN A 33 -8.13 -12.24 20.20
N ASP A 34 -7.22 -12.86 20.94
CA ASP A 34 -6.68 -12.38 22.21
C ASP A 34 -5.15 -12.17 22.16
N ALA A 35 -4.53 -12.28 20.98
CA ALA A 35 -3.08 -12.25 20.79
C ALA A 35 -2.43 -10.93 21.27
N CYS A 36 -3.12 -9.80 21.11
CA CYS A 36 -2.68 -8.49 21.57
C CYS A 36 -3.47 -7.99 22.80
N ARG A 37 -4.00 -8.90 23.62
CA ARG A 37 -4.71 -8.53 24.85
C ARG A 37 -3.81 -7.66 25.73
N HIS A 38 -4.35 -6.53 26.23
CA HIS A 38 -3.65 -5.51 27.00
C HIS A 38 -2.59 -4.71 26.23
N LYS A 39 -2.48 -4.87 24.90
CA LYS A 39 -1.64 -4.03 24.04
C LYS A 39 -2.42 -2.85 23.50
N LEU A 40 -1.74 -1.72 23.34
CA LEU A 40 -2.30 -0.46 22.86
C LEU A 40 -1.59 0.01 21.59
N LEU A 41 -2.35 0.14 20.51
CA LEU A 41 -1.90 0.77 19.27
C LEU A 41 -2.27 2.26 19.29
N ALA A 42 -1.30 3.12 19.03
CA ALA A 42 -1.60 4.52 18.73
C ALA A 42 -1.67 4.75 17.21
N THR A 43 -2.77 5.36 16.73
CA THR A 43 -2.94 5.78 15.33
C THR A 43 -2.78 7.30 15.23
N LEU A 44 -1.58 7.76 14.80
CA LEU A 44 -1.24 9.17 14.70
C LEU A 44 -1.35 9.64 13.24
N PHE A 45 -2.51 10.12 12.85
CA PHE A 45 -2.77 10.55 11.48
C PHE A 45 -2.74 12.08 11.40
N PHE A 46 -1.57 12.64 11.05
CA PHE A 46 -1.38 14.08 10.81
C PHE A 46 -1.95 14.51 9.46
N GLU A 47 -2.19 13.55 8.56
CA GLU A 47 -2.89 13.72 7.29
C GLU A 47 -4.08 12.74 7.26
N PRO A 48 -5.29 13.17 6.89
CA PRO A 48 -6.48 12.33 6.88
C PRO A 48 -6.33 11.10 5.99
N SER A 49 -6.73 9.93 6.50
CA SER A 49 -6.80 8.69 5.74
C SER A 49 -7.80 7.71 6.36
N THR A 50 -9.02 7.70 5.85
CA THR A 50 -10.10 6.86 6.38
C THR A 50 -9.75 5.37 6.32
N ARG A 51 -9.36 4.87 5.13
CA ARG A 51 -9.11 3.43 4.92
C ARG A 51 -7.94 2.91 5.75
N THR A 52 -6.79 3.59 5.68
CA THR A 52 -5.58 3.14 6.38
C THR A 52 -5.78 3.14 7.88
N ARG A 53 -6.38 4.21 8.42
CA ARG A 53 -6.66 4.32 9.86
C ARG A 53 -7.61 3.22 10.32
N LEU A 54 -8.80 3.12 9.70
CA LEU A 54 -9.79 2.10 10.07
C LEU A 54 -9.24 0.67 9.93
N SER A 55 -8.38 0.43 8.94
CA SER A 55 -7.73 -0.87 8.76
C SER A 55 -6.78 -1.22 9.90
N PHE A 56 -5.95 -0.27 10.40
CA PHE A 56 -5.10 -0.48 11.56
C PHE A 56 -5.90 -0.67 12.85
N GLU A 57 -6.91 0.17 13.07
CA GLU A 57 -7.78 0.08 14.23
C GLU A 57 -8.53 -1.25 14.25
N SER A 58 -9.12 -1.64 13.12
CA SER A 58 -9.78 -2.94 12.98
C SER A 58 -8.81 -4.12 13.18
N ALA A 59 -7.57 -4.02 12.67
CA ALA A 59 -6.55 -5.04 12.85
C ALA A 59 -6.23 -5.24 14.33
N MET A 60 -5.97 -4.15 15.07
CA MET A 60 -5.66 -4.24 16.49
C MET A 60 -6.82 -4.75 17.34
N HIS A 61 -8.05 -4.30 17.07
CA HIS A 61 -9.24 -4.80 17.75
C HIS A 61 -9.50 -6.28 17.50
N ARG A 62 -9.26 -6.78 16.28
CA ARG A 62 -9.40 -8.22 15.96
C ARG A 62 -8.33 -9.09 16.62
N LEU A 63 -7.22 -8.50 17.02
CA LEU A 63 -6.18 -9.13 17.83
C LEU A 63 -6.44 -9.02 19.33
N GLY A 64 -7.56 -8.44 19.77
CA GLY A 64 -7.92 -8.27 21.18
C GLY A 64 -7.27 -7.09 21.88
N GLY A 65 -6.56 -6.22 21.13
CA GLY A 65 -5.93 -5.02 21.66
C GLY A 65 -6.85 -3.81 21.64
N SER A 66 -6.33 -2.69 22.14
CA SER A 66 -7.01 -1.40 22.19
C SER A 66 -6.35 -0.37 21.28
N VAL A 67 -7.07 0.70 20.96
CA VAL A 67 -6.58 1.77 20.09
C VAL A 67 -6.83 3.13 20.69
N VAL A 68 -5.86 4.03 20.54
CA VAL A 68 -5.96 5.47 20.81
C VAL A 68 -5.38 6.25 19.63
N GLY A 69 -5.71 7.52 19.50
CA GLY A 69 -5.09 8.34 18.46
C GLY A 69 -5.95 9.49 17.99
N PHE A 70 -5.51 10.11 16.89
CA PHE A 70 -6.21 11.22 16.22
C PHE A 70 -6.19 11.04 14.70
N SER A 71 -7.13 11.72 14.02
CA SER A 71 -7.36 11.59 12.57
C SER A 71 -6.78 12.72 11.73
N GLU A 72 -6.35 13.80 12.38
CA GLU A 72 -5.82 15.01 11.76
C GLU A 72 -4.98 15.83 12.75
N ALA A 73 -4.00 16.57 12.24
CA ALA A 73 -3.12 17.40 13.07
C ALA A 73 -3.90 18.45 13.90
N GLY A 74 -4.99 18.98 13.35
CA GLY A 74 -5.82 20.02 13.99
C GLY A 74 -6.53 19.55 15.26
N SER A 75 -6.71 18.25 15.44
CA SER A 75 -7.31 17.65 16.65
C SER A 75 -6.29 17.22 17.70
N SER A 76 -5.01 17.56 17.53
CA SER A 76 -3.91 17.21 18.42
C SER A 76 -3.16 18.43 18.97
N SER A 77 -2.25 18.22 19.92
CA SER A 77 -1.38 19.27 20.45
C SER A 77 -0.47 19.92 19.40
N SER A 78 -0.29 19.29 18.22
CA SER A 78 0.41 19.89 17.08
C SER A 78 -0.22 21.20 16.64
N ALA A 79 -1.54 21.36 16.79
CA ALA A 79 -2.25 22.62 16.54
C ALA A 79 -1.80 23.76 17.47
N LYS A 80 -1.18 23.45 18.61
CA LYS A 80 -0.62 24.40 19.58
C LYS A 80 0.88 24.63 19.37
N GLY A 81 1.49 24.01 18.35
CA GLY A 81 2.92 24.13 18.04
C GLY A 81 3.81 23.05 18.69
N GLU A 82 3.23 21.97 19.25
CA GLU A 82 4.01 20.85 19.76
C GLU A 82 4.82 20.20 18.64
N SER A 83 6.09 19.89 18.91
CA SER A 83 6.95 19.23 17.94
C SER A 83 6.55 17.77 17.72
N LEU A 84 6.83 17.24 16.52
CA LEU A 84 6.64 15.81 16.24
C LEU A 84 7.38 14.93 17.25
N SER A 85 8.61 15.32 17.62
CA SER A 85 9.43 14.60 18.59
C SER A 85 8.78 14.51 19.97
N ASP A 86 8.17 15.60 20.45
CA ASP A 86 7.50 15.62 21.75
C ASP A 86 6.21 14.81 21.70
N THR A 87 5.43 14.97 20.62
CA THR A 87 4.21 14.18 20.41
C THR A 87 4.49 12.67 20.46
N VAL A 88 5.49 12.18 19.69
CA VAL A 88 5.75 10.73 19.65
C VAL A 88 6.39 10.19 20.94
N GLN A 89 7.22 10.98 21.63
CA GLN A 89 7.74 10.60 22.96
C GLN A 89 6.61 10.50 23.97
N THR A 90 5.71 11.48 23.99
CA THR A 90 4.55 11.47 24.88
C THR A 90 3.64 10.27 24.62
N VAL A 91 3.31 10.01 23.35
CA VAL A 91 2.46 8.86 22.96
C VAL A 91 3.17 7.52 23.25
N GLY A 92 4.49 7.46 23.06
CA GLY A 92 5.30 6.29 23.42
C GLY A 92 5.26 5.93 24.92
N CYS A 93 4.93 6.89 25.78
CA CYS A 93 4.68 6.59 27.20
C CYS A 93 3.37 5.85 27.47
N TYR A 94 2.44 5.85 26.49
CA TYR A 94 1.10 5.29 26.65
C TYR A 94 0.88 4.04 25.81
N ALA A 95 1.43 4.00 24.61
CA ALA A 95 1.19 2.95 23.62
C ALA A 95 2.35 1.96 23.52
N ASP A 96 2.05 0.72 23.08
CA ASP A 96 3.04 -0.32 22.81
C ASP A 96 3.59 -0.24 21.38
N ILE A 97 2.83 0.35 20.46
CA ILE A 97 3.17 0.48 19.03
C ILE A 97 2.44 1.69 18.43
N ILE A 98 3.05 2.34 17.45
CA ILE A 98 2.49 3.52 16.78
C ILE A 98 2.40 3.27 15.27
N ALA A 99 1.21 3.45 14.69
CA ALA A 99 1.00 3.60 13.25
C ALA A 99 0.87 5.09 12.92
N MET A 100 1.80 5.62 12.14
CA MET A 100 1.88 7.06 11.88
C MET A 100 1.73 7.37 10.40
N ARG A 101 0.86 8.34 10.08
CA ARG A 101 0.73 8.95 8.76
C ARG A 101 1.02 10.45 8.84
N HIS A 102 1.88 10.94 7.94
CA HIS A 102 2.31 12.34 7.99
C HIS A 102 2.44 12.95 6.58
N PRO A 103 2.09 14.23 6.36
CA PRO A 103 2.22 14.87 5.05
C PRO A 103 3.68 15.13 4.63
N LYS A 104 4.62 15.21 5.59
CA LYS A 104 6.04 15.44 5.32
C LYS A 104 6.78 14.12 5.18
N GLU A 105 7.54 14.00 4.11
CA GLU A 105 8.43 12.88 3.84
C GLU A 105 9.49 12.73 4.95
N GLY A 106 9.80 11.48 5.33
CA GLY A 106 10.76 11.17 6.37
C GLY A 106 10.30 11.44 7.81
N ALA A 107 9.12 12.02 8.03
CA ALA A 107 8.61 12.25 9.39
C ALA A 107 8.54 10.98 10.25
N PRO A 108 8.11 9.80 9.74
CA PRO A 108 8.14 8.55 10.50
C PRO A 108 9.56 8.12 10.92
N VAL A 109 10.58 8.42 10.11
CA VAL A 109 11.99 8.13 10.44
C VAL A 109 12.45 8.98 11.64
N VAL A 110 12.06 10.25 11.67
CA VAL A 110 12.34 11.14 12.81
C VAL A 110 11.60 10.65 14.06
N ALA A 111 10.34 10.26 13.92
CA ALA A 111 9.53 9.70 14.99
C ALA A 111 10.15 8.44 15.59
N ALA A 112 10.60 7.51 14.75
CA ALA A 112 11.21 6.23 15.19
C ALA A 112 12.44 6.40 16.07
N ARG A 113 13.18 7.49 15.90
CA ARG A 113 14.36 7.80 16.73
C ARG A 113 14.01 8.24 18.15
N ARG A 114 12.76 8.60 18.42
CA ARG A 114 12.33 9.25 19.66
C ARG A 114 11.19 8.56 20.39
N ALA A 115 10.38 7.77 19.72
CA ALA A 115 9.14 7.23 20.29
C ALA A 115 9.35 6.21 21.43
N GLY A 116 10.49 5.52 21.47
CA GLY A 116 10.73 4.46 22.46
C GLY A 116 9.90 3.18 22.26
N VAL A 117 9.02 3.16 21.27
CA VAL A 117 8.18 2.02 20.86
C VAL A 117 8.24 1.85 19.34
N PRO A 118 7.90 0.65 18.78
CA PRO A 118 7.88 0.43 17.34
C PRO A 118 7.01 1.43 16.58
N ILE A 119 7.50 1.91 15.45
CA ILE A 119 6.77 2.81 14.52
C ILE A 119 6.52 2.09 13.20
N ILE A 120 5.26 2.16 12.73
CA ILE A 120 4.84 1.76 11.39
C ILE A 120 4.56 3.03 10.56
N ASN A 121 5.28 3.19 9.44
CA ASN A 121 4.94 4.20 8.45
C ASN A 121 3.63 3.82 7.74
N ALA A 122 2.56 4.53 8.03
CA ALA A 122 1.24 4.40 7.40
C ALA A 122 1.04 5.36 6.21
N GLY A 123 2.15 5.93 5.72
CA GLY A 123 2.25 6.85 4.59
C GLY A 123 2.87 8.20 4.96
N ASP A 124 3.92 8.60 4.25
CA ASP A 124 4.63 9.86 4.44
C ASP A 124 4.71 10.67 3.14
N GLY A 125 3.81 11.62 2.98
CA GLY A 125 3.76 12.50 1.82
C GLY A 125 3.64 11.75 0.49
N ALA A 126 4.53 12.05 -0.45
CA ALA A 126 4.64 11.36 -1.74
C ALA A 126 5.64 10.20 -1.74
N HIS A 127 6.30 9.94 -0.62
CA HIS A 127 7.47 9.07 -0.53
C HIS A 127 7.10 7.59 -0.39
N ASN A 128 6.73 7.11 0.81
CA ASN A 128 6.53 5.68 1.07
C ASN A 128 5.16 5.35 1.66
N HIS A 129 4.68 4.15 1.35
CA HIS A 129 3.53 3.54 2.04
C HIS A 129 3.72 2.03 2.16
N PRO A 130 4.67 1.54 2.98
CA PRO A 130 5.05 0.13 3.02
C PRO A 130 3.90 -0.81 3.31
N THR A 131 2.93 -0.39 4.12
CA THR A 131 1.77 -1.22 4.44
C THR A 131 0.75 -1.32 3.30
N GLN A 132 0.76 -0.39 2.32
CA GLN A 132 0.02 -0.57 1.08
C GLN A 132 0.69 -1.61 0.20
N THR A 133 2.02 -1.57 0.09
CA THR A 133 2.76 -2.59 -0.66
C THR A 133 2.54 -3.99 -0.08
N LEU A 134 2.58 -4.16 1.25
CA LEU A 134 2.23 -5.44 1.88
C LEU A 134 0.78 -5.87 1.58
N THR A 135 -0.16 -4.93 1.53
CA THR A 135 -1.55 -5.19 1.13
C THR A 135 -1.64 -5.72 -0.30
N ASP A 136 -0.87 -5.10 -1.20
CA ASP A 136 -0.82 -5.46 -2.62
C ASP A 136 -0.19 -6.84 -2.80
N LEU A 137 0.91 -7.12 -2.10
CA LEU A 137 1.58 -8.43 -2.11
C LEU A 137 0.67 -9.54 -1.60
N LEU A 138 -0.02 -9.35 -0.46
CA LEU A 138 -0.97 -10.35 0.02
C LEU A 138 -2.10 -10.60 -0.98
N THR A 139 -2.55 -9.56 -1.69
CA THR A 139 -3.61 -9.69 -2.69
C THR A 139 -3.14 -10.48 -3.91
N ILE A 140 -1.92 -10.19 -4.40
CA ILE A 140 -1.30 -10.95 -5.49
C ILE A 140 -1.13 -12.42 -5.07
N TRP A 141 -0.55 -12.67 -3.90
CA TRP A 141 -0.36 -14.02 -3.37
C TRP A 141 -1.67 -14.80 -3.28
N ARG A 142 -2.70 -14.20 -2.70
CA ARG A 142 -4.01 -14.87 -2.54
C ARG A 142 -4.67 -15.23 -3.86
N SER A 143 -4.48 -14.39 -4.86
CA SER A 143 -5.07 -14.57 -6.19
C SER A 143 -4.23 -15.47 -7.11
N LYS A 144 -2.91 -15.37 -7.04
CA LYS A 144 -1.99 -16.07 -7.96
C LYS A 144 -1.26 -17.25 -7.33
N LYS A 145 -1.21 -17.32 -6.00
CA LYS A 145 -0.46 -18.33 -5.22
C LYS A 145 1.03 -18.42 -5.58
N ARG A 146 1.56 -17.36 -6.17
CA ARG A 146 2.97 -17.20 -6.52
C ARG A 146 3.31 -15.71 -6.65
N PHE A 147 4.59 -15.38 -6.55
CA PHE A 147 5.13 -14.09 -6.91
C PHE A 147 5.99 -14.15 -8.18
N ASN A 148 6.49 -15.33 -8.55
CA ASN A 148 7.35 -15.52 -9.71
C ASN A 148 6.52 -15.62 -11.01
N ASP A 149 7.16 -15.28 -12.15
CA ASP A 149 6.62 -15.44 -13.50
C ASP A 149 5.27 -14.71 -13.68
N LEU A 150 5.21 -13.43 -13.27
CA LEU A 150 4.04 -12.58 -13.42
C LEU A 150 4.32 -11.39 -14.33
N THR A 151 3.35 -11.08 -15.19
CA THR A 151 3.33 -9.84 -15.97
C THR A 151 2.40 -8.84 -15.27
N ILE A 152 2.99 -7.74 -14.78
CA ILE A 152 2.30 -6.73 -13.98
C ILE A 152 2.14 -5.45 -14.78
N GLY A 153 0.91 -5.11 -15.15
CA GLY A 153 0.54 -3.84 -15.76
C GLY A 153 0.24 -2.79 -14.70
N LEU A 154 0.87 -1.64 -14.80
CA LEU A 154 0.65 -0.48 -13.95
C LEU A 154 0.06 0.63 -14.82
N CYS A 155 -1.15 1.10 -14.51
CA CYS A 155 -1.89 2.01 -15.38
C CYS A 155 -2.34 3.28 -14.66
N GLY A 156 -2.13 4.43 -15.29
CA GLY A 156 -2.61 5.74 -14.85
C GLY A 156 -1.49 6.71 -14.49
N ASP A 157 -1.53 7.30 -13.29
CA ASP A 157 -0.50 8.22 -12.81
C ASP A 157 0.70 7.44 -12.25
N LEU A 158 1.65 7.15 -13.10
CA LEU A 158 2.86 6.41 -12.72
C LEU A 158 3.98 7.34 -12.25
N LYS A 159 3.89 8.64 -12.55
CA LYS A 159 4.90 9.63 -12.19
C LYS A 159 4.88 9.97 -10.70
N PHE A 160 3.69 10.19 -10.15
CA PHE A 160 3.50 10.61 -8.76
C PHE A 160 2.95 9.48 -7.87
N GLY A 161 2.72 8.31 -8.45
CA GLY A 161 2.11 7.15 -7.81
C GLY A 161 3.08 6.41 -6.88
N ARG A 162 3.30 6.89 -5.65
CA ARG A 162 4.18 6.20 -4.66
C ARG A 162 3.84 4.72 -4.47
N THR A 163 2.57 4.32 -4.59
CA THR A 163 2.15 2.94 -4.42
C THR A 163 2.70 2.04 -5.53
N VAL A 164 2.71 2.53 -6.78
CA VAL A 164 3.29 1.79 -7.90
C VAL A 164 4.81 1.74 -7.82
N HIS A 165 5.47 2.82 -7.36
CA HIS A 165 6.92 2.83 -7.16
C HIS A 165 7.34 1.77 -6.13
N SER A 166 6.66 1.74 -4.98
CA SER A 166 6.94 0.77 -3.92
C SER A 166 6.60 -0.66 -4.34
N LEU A 167 5.53 -0.86 -5.13
CA LEU A 167 5.17 -2.18 -5.65
C LEU A 167 6.21 -2.70 -6.65
N VAL A 168 6.71 -1.85 -7.55
CA VAL A 168 7.79 -2.20 -8.48
C VAL A 168 9.03 -2.65 -7.71
N GLY A 169 9.51 -1.83 -6.76
CA GLY A 169 10.68 -2.18 -5.94
C GLY A 169 10.51 -3.48 -5.14
N ALA A 170 9.29 -3.78 -4.66
CA ALA A 170 9.01 -5.02 -3.97
C ALA A 170 8.99 -6.23 -4.92
N MET A 171 8.26 -6.14 -6.03
CA MET A 171 8.09 -7.23 -7.00
C MET A 171 9.37 -7.50 -7.80
N ALA A 172 10.22 -6.49 -8.04
CA ALA A 172 11.52 -6.63 -8.68
C ALA A 172 12.51 -7.56 -7.91
N ARG A 173 12.16 -7.96 -6.70
CA ARG A 173 12.95 -8.89 -5.86
C ARG A 173 12.62 -10.36 -6.11
N TYR A 174 11.56 -10.64 -6.89
CA TYR A 174 11.13 -11.99 -7.27
C TYR A 174 11.56 -12.30 -8.71
N THR A 175 11.62 -13.58 -9.08
CA THR A 175 12.11 -14.01 -10.39
C THR A 175 11.02 -14.05 -11.47
N GLY A 176 11.40 -13.81 -12.72
CA GLY A 176 10.49 -13.91 -13.88
C GLY A 176 9.41 -12.83 -13.94
N ILE A 177 9.61 -11.71 -13.22
CA ILE A 177 8.67 -10.58 -13.25
C ILE A 177 8.90 -9.76 -14.51
N LYS A 178 7.78 -9.36 -15.14
CA LYS A 178 7.75 -8.41 -16.25
C LYS A 178 6.83 -7.24 -15.91
N PHE A 179 7.28 -6.03 -16.17
CA PHE A 179 6.47 -4.84 -15.95
C PHE A 179 5.97 -4.24 -17.27
N VAL A 180 4.73 -3.77 -17.24
CA VAL A 180 4.12 -3.00 -18.33
C VAL A 180 3.62 -1.68 -17.75
N PHE A 181 4.27 -0.59 -18.15
CA PHE A 181 3.91 0.76 -17.74
C PHE A 181 2.95 1.37 -18.76
N ILE A 182 1.72 1.64 -18.34
CA ILE A 182 0.62 2.12 -19.19
C ILE A 182 0.31 3.56 -18.76
N ALA A 183 0.89 4.54 -19.43
CA ALA A 183 0.74 5.95 -19.07
C ALA A 183 0.93 6.87 -20.27
N PRO A 184 0.28 8.06 -20.29
CA PRO A 184 0.62 9.10 -21.23
C PRO A 184 2.03 9.63 -20.92
N GLU A 185 2.64 10.30 -21.89
CA GLU A 185 4.03 10.78 -21.78
C GLU A 185 4.29 11.60 -20.52
N GLU A 186 3.34 12.43 -20.13
CA GLU A 186 3.45 13.34 -18.99
C GLU A 186 3.40 12.63 -17.63
N LEU A 187 2.84 11.42 -17.59
CA LEU A 187 2.63 10.60 -16.37
C LEU A 187 3.46 9.31 -16.39
N ARG A 188 4.45 9.20 -17.26
CA ARG A 188 5.36 8.04 -17.33
C ARG A 188 6.04 7.74 -16.00
N PHE A 189 6.36 6.47 -15.84
CA PHE A 189 7.11 5.99 -14.69
C PHE A 189 8.50 6.66 -14.62
N PRO A 190 8.98 7.07 -13.44
CA PRO A 190 10.24 7.80 -13.31
C PRO A 190 11.44 7.00 -13.80
N ARG A 191 12.22 7.59 -14.70
CA ARG A 191 13.37 6.93 -15.33
C ARG A 191 14.41 6.43 -14.33
N TYR A 192 14.69 7.21 -13.29
CA TYR A 192 15.65 6.83 -12.26
C TYR A 192 15.24 5.54 -11.52
N ILE A 193 13.94 5.28 -11.31
CA ILE A 193 13.46 4.04 -10.67
C ILE A 193 13.62 2.86 -11.66
N ILE A 194 13.36 3.09 -12.96
CA ILE A 194 13.59 2.06 -13.98
C ILE A 194 15.06 1.64 -13.99
N GLU A 195 15.96 2.60 -13.99
CA GLU A 195 17.41 2.34 -13.98
C GLU A 195 17.85 1.59 -12.73
N ASP A 196 17.42 2.07 -11.55
CA ASP A 196 17.83 1.53 -10.26
C ASP A 196 17.20 0.15 -9.95
N GLU A 197 15.91 -0.04 -10.25
CA GLU A 197 15.18 -1.23 -9.82
C GLU A 197 15.06 -2.31 -10.91
N LEU A 198 15.02 -1.93 -12.19
CA LEU A 198 14.78 -2.87 -13.27
C LEU A 198 16.01 -3.12 -14.13
N GLU A 199 16.60 -2.09 -14.72
CA GLU A 199 17.75 -2.25 -15.64
C GLU A 199 18.97 -2.79 -14.92
N SER A 200 19.25 -2.30 -13.70
CA SER A 200 20.34 -2.81 -12.86
C SER A 200 20.23 -4.31 -12.53
N ARG A 201 19.02 -4.86 -12.57
CA ARG A 201 18.74 -6.27 -12.26
C ARG A 201 18.38 -7.10 -13.51
N GLY A 202 18.38 -6.50 -14.70
CA GLY A 202 18.01 -7.17 -15.96
C GLY A 202 16.55 -7.59 -16.03
N ILE A 203 15.64 -6.85 -15.35
CA ILE A 203 14.21 -7.13 -15.34
C ILE A 203 13.56 -6.56 -16.61
N GLU A 204 12.77 -7.38 -17.29
CA GLU A 204 12.07 -7.00 -18.50
C GLU A 204 10.93 -6.02 -18.21
N TYR A 205 10.87 -4.94 -18.97
CA TYR A 205 9.77 -3.99 -18.92
C TYR A 205 9.43 -3.43 -20.30
N LYS A 206 8.22 -2.89 -20.45
CA LYS A 206 7.83 -2.09 -21.61
C LYS A 206 6.94 -0.93 -21.21
N GLU A 207 6.99 0.14 -21.99
CA GLU A 207 6.12 1.31 -21.85
C GLU A 207 5.15 1.35 -23.04
N VAL A 208 3.86 1.54 -22.76
CA VAL A 208 2.79 1.62 -23.75
C VAL A 208 1.86 2.78 -23.44
N ALA A 209 1.17 3.28 -24.49
CA ALA A 209 0.23 4.39 -24.34
C ALA A 209 -1.18 3.94 -23.98
N THR A 210 -1.58 2.70 -24.36
CA THR A 210 -2.93 2.19 -24.16
C THR A 210 -2.94 0.85 -23.47
N MET A 211 -3.99 0.59 -22.67
CA MET A 211 -4.11 -0.68 -21.95
C MET A 211 -4.55 -1.82 -22.87
N GLU A 212 -5.28 -1.50 -23.92
CA GLU A 212 -5.83 -2.46 -24.90
C GLU A 212 -4.73 -3.26 -25.59
N GLU A 213 -3.57 -2.63 -25.83
CA GLU A 213 -2.42 -3.29 -26.49
C GLU A 213 -1.85 -4.46 -25.70
N VAL A 214 -2.02 -4.46 -24.38
CA VAL A 214 -1.31 -5.37 -23.47
C VAL A 214 -2.23 -6.23 -22.62
N MET A 215 -3.52 -5.97 -22.63
CA MET A 215 -4.50 -6.65 -21.78
C MET A 215 -4.39 -8.19 -21.81
N PRO A 216 -4.18 -8.86 -22.99
CA PRO A 216 -4.05 -10.31 -23.03
C PRO A 216 -2.82 -10.90 -22.34
N GLU A 217 -1.81 -10.06 -22.07
CA GLU A 217 -0.54 -10.52 -21.50
C GLU A 217 -0.55 -10.47 -19.97
N LEU A 218 -1.37 -9.58 -19.39
CA LEU A 218 -1.31 -9.23 -17.98
C LEU A 218 -1.82 -10.35 -17.05
N ASP A 219 -1.11 -10.56 -15.96
CA ASP A 219 -1.56 -11.36 -14.81
C ASP A 219 -2.18 -10.48 -13.74
N VAL A 220 -1.67 -9.24 -13.61
CA VAL A 220 -2.14 -8.22 -12.69
C VAL A 220 -2.26 -6.90 -13.45
N LEU A 221 -3.40 -6.24 -13.34
CA LEU A 221 -3.59 -4.85 -13.76
C LEU A 221 -3.78 -4.00 -12.51
N TYR A 222 -2.81 -3.14 -12.22
CA TYR A 222 -2.86 -2.20 -11.11
C TYR A 222 -3.24 -0.82 -11.62
N MET A 223 -4.47 -0.40 -11.36
CA MET A 223 -4.99 0.90 -11.76
C MET A 223 -4.68 1.96 -10.71
N THR A 224 -4.36 3.16 -11.15
CA THR A 224 -4.20 4.33 -10.29
C THR A 224 -5.01 5.50 -10.81
N ARG A 225 -5.51 6.35 -9.89
CA ARG A 225 -6.15 7.60 -10.29
C ARG A 225 -5.11 8.66 -10.65
N VAL A 226 -5.48 9.57 -11.54
CA VAL A 226 -4.71 10.80 -11.77
C VAL A 226 -4.93 11.73 -10.58
N GLN A 227 -3.85 12.10 -9.88
CA GLN A 227 -3.90 12.81 -8.60
C GLN A 227 -3.97 14.34 -8.82
N LYS A 228 -5.18 14.94 -8.77
CA LYS A 228 -5.40 16.40 -8.96
C LYS A 228 -4.46 17.24 -8.09
N GLU A 229 -4.22 16.81 -6.88
CA GLU A 229 -3.38 17.49 -5.88
C GLU A 229 -1.90 17.57 -6.24
N ARG A 230 -1.46 16.92 -7.31
CA ARG A 230 -0.07 16.90 -7.80
C ARG A 230 0.16 17.81 -9.02
N PHE A 231 -0.90 18.34 -9.60
CA PHE A 231 -0.79 19.22 -10.78
C PHE A 231 -0.70 20.67 -10.37
N PHE A 232 0.28 21.39 -10.92
CA PHE A 232 0.38 22.84 -10.81
C PHE A 232 -0.64 23.56 -11.68
N ASN A 233 -1.04 22.93 -12.81
CA ASN A 233 -1.96 23.50 -13.78
C ASN A 233 -3.23 22.63 -13.84
N GLU A 234 -4.39 23.22 -13.56
CA GLU A 234 -5.68 22.52 -13.59
C GLU A 234 -6.06 22.06 -15.01
N ALA A 235 -5.63 22.77 -16.05
CA ALA A 235 -5.89 22.38 -17.44
C ALA A 235 -5.22 21.04 -17.80
N ASP A 236 -4.01 20.79 -17.30
CA ASP A 236 -3.31 19.52 -17.51
C ASP A 236 -4.01 18.38 -16.79
N TYR A 237 -4.47 18.61 -15.56
CA TYR A 237 -5.28 17.63 -14.85
C TYR A 237 -6.58 17.28 -15.61
N ILE A 238 -7.32 18.31 -16.09
CA ILE A 238 -8.57 18.10 -16.82
C ILE A 238 -8.35 17.29 -18.09
N ARG A 239 -7.25 17.52 -18.79
CA ARG A 239 -6.87 16.78 -20.00
C ARG A 239 -6.53 15.31 -19.72
N LEU A 240 -5.90 15.01 -18.59
CA LEU A 240 -5.34 13.70 -18.28
C LEU A 240 -6.23 12.83 -17.39
N LYS A 241 -7.14 13.43 -16.61
CA LYS A 241 -7.92 12.70 -15.58
C LYS A 241 -8.77 11.55 -16.11
N ASP A 242 -9.21 11.61 -17.37
CA ASP A 242 -10.09 10.63 -18.00
C ASP A 242 -9.36 9.81 -19.09
N THR A 243 -8.01 9.83 -19.11
CA THR A 243 -7.22 9.13 -20.13
C THR A 243 -7.43 7.62 -20.07
N TYR A 244 -7.53 7.07 -18.86
CA TYR A 244 -7.71 5.64 -18.64
C TYR A 244 -8.96 5.39 -17.81
N ILE A 245 -9.97 4.84 -18.47
CA ILE A 245 -11.19 4.33 -17.82
C ILE A 245 -11.30 2.85 -18.15
N LEU A 246 -11.18 2.01 -17.13
CA LEU A 246 -11.38 0.58 -17.27
C LEU A 246 -12.87 0.27 -17.29
N THR A 247 -13.32 -0.38 -18.35
CA THR A 247 -14.71 -0.81 -18.60
C THR A 247 -14.76 -2.32 -18.85
N PRO A 248 -15.93 -2.99 -18.73
CA PRO A 248 -16.04 -4.42 -18.96
C PRO A 248 -15.57 -4.87 -20.34
N ASP A 249 -15.83 -4.11 -21.40
CA ASP A 249 -15.39 -4.39 -22.76
C ASP A 249 -13.86 -4.42 -22.90
N LYS A 250 -13.16 -3.56 -22.17
CA LYS A 250 -11.68 -3.56 -22.13
C LYS A 250 -11.11 -4.79 -21.42
N LEU A 251 -11.89 -5.42 -20.56
CA LEU A 251 -11.51 -6.67 -19.88
C LEU A 251 -11.76 -7.93 -20.72
N GLU A 252 -12.54 -7.85 -21.81
CA GLU A 252 -12.83 -9.03 -22.63
C GLU A 252 -11.59 -9.77 -23.14
N PRO A 253 -10.53 -9.10 -23.67
CA PRO A 253 -9.32 -9.78 -24.13
C PRO A 253 -8.40 -10.27 -23.00
N ALA A 254 -8.64 -9.89 -21.77
CA ALA A 254 -7.77 -10.22 -20.62
C ALA A 254 -7.85 -11.71 -20.26
N LYS A 255 -6.78 -12.23 -19.64
CA LYS A 255 -6.77 -13.57 -19.05
C LYS A 255 -7.92 -13.72 -18.05
N LYS A 256 -8.52 -14.92 -17.99
CA LYS A 256 -9.63 -15.22 -17.06
C LYS A 256 -9.23 -15.11 -15.60
N ASP A 257 -7.96 -15.38 -15.31
CA ASP A 257 -7.37 -15.32 -13.97
C ASP A 257 -6.59 -14.03 -13.71
N MET A 258 -6.57 -13.06 -14.63
CA MET A 258 -6.04 -11.73 -14.38
C MET A 258 -6.77 -11.11 -13.18
N ILE A 259 -6.08 -10.29 -12.40
CA ILE A 259 -6.71 -9.50 -11.32
C ILE A 259 -6.56 -8.01 -11.57
N VAL A 260 -7.62 -7.27 -11.26
CA VAL A 260 -7.63 -5.80 -11.29
C VAL A 260 -7.49 -5.30 -9.87
N MET A 261 -6.42 -4.55 -9.60
CA MET A 261 -6.10 -3.95 -8.30
C MET A 261 -6.20 -2.43 -8.35
N HIS A 262 -6.46 -1.82 -7.22
CA HIS A 262 -6.49 -0.37 -7.05
C HIS A 262 -6.31 0.02 -5.58
N PRO A 263 -5.44 0.99 -5.23
CA PRO A 263 -5.19 1.36 -3.83
C PRO A 263 -6.36 2.13 -3.18
N LEU A 264 -7.36 2.53 -3.98
CA LEU A 264 -8.50 3.35 -3.59
C LEU A 264 -8.09 4.70 -2.93
N PRO A 265 -8.90 5.76 -3.00
CA PRO A 265 -10.24 5.78 -3.63
C PRO A 265 -10.14 5.81 -5.16
N ARG A 266 -11.04 5.13 -5.84
CA ARG A 266 -11.27 5.39 -7.26
C ARG A 266 -12.23 6.58 -7.42
N VAL A 267 -12.14 7.26 -8.55
CA VAL A 267 -13.08 8.31 -8.97
C VAL A 267 -13.85 7.81 -10.20
N ASN A 268 -13.21 7.77 -11.36
CA ASN A 268 -13.81 7.33 -12.63
C ASN A 268 -12.91 6.39 -13.44
N GLU A 269 -11.67 6.16 -12.99
CA GLU A 269 -10.68 5.32 -13.70
C GLU A 269 -11.05 3.83 -13.74
N ILE A 270 -12.02 3.40 -12.94
CA ILE A 270 -12.65 2.08 -13.03
C ILE A 270 -14.17 2.30 -13.00
N ALA A 271 -14.86 1.92 -14.06
CA ALA A 271 -16.32 1.99 -14.14
C ALA A 271 -16.95 1.10 -13.06
N VAL A 272 -18.09 1.56 -12.50
CA VAL A 272 -18.81 0.79 -11.45
C VAL A 272 -19.25 -0.58 -11.96
N SER A 273 -19.55 -0.71 -13.26
CA SER A 273 -19.91 -1.98 -13.88
C SER A 273 -18.80 -3.06 -13.85
N VAL A 274 -17.56 -2.67 -13.55
CA VAL A 274 -16.44 -3.62 -13.35
C VAL A 274 -16.50 -4.29 -11.99
N ASP A 275 -17.25 -3.75 -11.02
CA ASP A 275 -17.32 -4.29 -9.65
C ASP A 275 -17.86 -5.73 -9.60
N ASP A 276 -18.70 -6.11 -10.55
CA ASP A 276 -19.28 -7.45 -10.66
C ASP A 276 -18.40 -8.44 -11.45
N ASP A 277 -17.30 -7.97 -12.04
CA ASP A 277 -16.35 -8.84 -12.72
C ASP A 277 -15.54 -9.65 -11.68
N PRO A 278 -15.43 -10.99 -11.84
CA PRO A 278 -14.69 -11.83 -10.88
C PRO A 278 -13.21 -11.49 -10.76
N ARG A 279 -12.66 -10.72 -11.71
CA ARG A 279 -11.29 -10.23 -11.70
C ARG A 279 -11.11 -8.95 -10.86
N ALA A 280 -12.19 -8.30 -10.44
CA ALA A 280 -12.16 -7.09 -9.61
C ALA A 280 -11.67 -7.40 -8.19
N ALA A 281 -10.38 -7.17 -7.92
CA ALA A 281 -9.75 -7.52 -6.66
C ALA A 281 -9.60 -6.34 -5.68
N TYR A 282 -9.94 -5.11 -6.03
CA TYR A 282 -9.64 -3.91 -5.25
C TYR A 282 -10.42 -3.79 -3.93
N PHE A 283 -11.62 -4.35 -3.78
CA PHE A 283 -12.31 -4.45 -2.48
C PHE A 283 -11.78 -5.62 -1.63
N PRO A 284 -11.58 -6.83 -2.18
CA PRO A 284 -10.79 -7.86 -1.51
C PRO A 284 -9.40 -7.38 -1.07
N GLN A 285 -8.70 -6.58 -1.88
CA GLN A 285 -7.43 -5.94 -1.54
C GLN A 285 -7.55 -5.07 -0.27
N ALA A 286 -8.57 -4.24 -0.16
CA ALA A 286 -8.79 -3.45 1.05
C ALA A 286 -8.98 -4.32 2.31
N LYS A 287 -9.69 -5.45 2.17
CA LYS A 287 -9.85 -6.45 3.25
C LYS A 287 -8.52 -7.15 3.59
N ASN A 288 -7.74 -7.51 2.58
CA ASN A 288 -6.40 -8.10 2.77
C ASN A 288 -5.48 -7.14 3.53
N GLY A 289 -5.63 -5.84 3.32
CA GLY A 289 -4.91 -4.82 4.05
C GLY A 289 -5.09 -4.90 5.57
N MET A 290 -6.26 -5.26 6.05
CA MET A 290 -6.48 -5.46 7.48
C MET A 290 -5.71 -6.70 7.99
N PHE A 291 -5.76 -7.82 7.27
CA PHE A 291 -5.12 -9.06 7.70
C PHE A 291 -3.59 -8.96 7.70
N ILE A 292 -3.00 -8.34 6.68
CA ILE A 292 -1.54 -8.15 6.66
C ILE A 292 -1.07 -7.18 7.74
N ARG A 293 -1.91 -6.18 8.11
CA ARG A 293 -1.62 -5.30 9.24
C ARG A 293 -1.74 -6.03 10.58
N MET A 294 -2.63 -7.02 10.72
CA MET A 294 -2.65 -7.90 11.89
C MET A 294 -1.32 -8.68 12.00
N ALA A 295 -0.87 -9.32 10.94
CA ALA A 295 0.40 -10.04 10.92
C ALA A 295 1.59 -9.11 11.23
N LEU A 296 1.61 -7.90 10.65
CA LEU A 296 2.63 -6.90 10.91
C LEU A 296 2.66 -6.44 12.38
N ILE A 297 1.50 -6.19 12.98
CA ILE A 297 1.40 -5.80 14.40
C ILE A 297 1.95 -6.92 15.29
N LEU A 298 1.61 -8.19 15.03
CA LEU A 298 2.14 -9.33 15.78
C LEU A 298 3.66 -9.40 15.68
N LYS A 299 4.23 -9.30 14.46
CA LYS A 299 5.69 -9.31 14.23
C LYS A 299 6.37 -8.18 14.99
N MET A 300 5.85 -6.96 14.92
CA MET A 300 6.49 -5.80 15.53
C MET A 300 6.35 -5.73 17.05
N LEU A 301 5.32 -6.35 17.60
CA LEU A 301 5.15 -6.53 19.05
C LEU A 301 5.82 -7.80 19.58
N GLU A 302 6.47 -8.59 18.69
CA GLU A 302 7.14 -9.87 19.02
C GLU A 302 6.16 -10.86 19.69
N VAL A 303 4.89 -10.86 19.25
CA VAL A 303 3.85 -11.75 19.77
C VAL A 303 3.83 -13.04 18.96
N ASN A 304 4.12 -14.15 19.63
CA ASN A 304 4.03 -15.50 19.07
C ASN A 304 2.68 -16.13 19.44
N VAL A 305 1.98 -16.72 18.46
CA VAL A 305 0.65 -17.33 18.62
C VAL A 305 0.63 -18.76 18.13
#